data_f1770d28b4a4438a524648e5296eab91
#
_entry.id   f1770d28b4a4438a524648e5296eab91
#
_cell.length_a   1.000
_cell.length_b   1.000
_cell.length_c   1.000
_cell.angle_alpha   90.00
_cell.angle_beta   90.00
_cell.angle_gamma   90.00
#
_symmetry.space_group_name_H-M   'P 1'
#
loop_
_entity.id
_entity.type
_entity.pdbx_description
1 polymer ?
#
loop_
_entity_poly.entity_id
_entity_poly.type
_entity_poly.pdbx_seq_one_letter_code
_entity_poly.pdbx_strand_id
1 'polypeptide(L)'
;MIPHMPEQTIHPSIELLSRRRLLRRVMFSAAGLPLLGASAFLPCRLLAATEESPETENNWQGPFYKLGAPVRSVLLEKGMAGTPLTVTGHVFDTHGRPLKAALLDVWQADHTGSYDNTGFLLRGKLYTDYEGRYTLRTIKPLYYGEPGDMRPAHIHVKASSGKSRILTTELYFKGDPWMHRDAGVRPSLILSPRRESEGLVAKFDFVIKAG
;
A
#
# COMPACT_ATOMS: atom_id res chain seq x y z
N MET A 1 22.24 -55.52 18.84
CA MET A 1 23.21 -55.60 17.69
C MET A 1 22.46 -55.00 16.52
N ILE A 2 22.64 -53.68 16.27
CA ILE A 2 21.99 -52.91 15.19
C ILE A 2 23.08 -52.46 14.27
N PRO A 3 22.99 -52.70 12.95
CA PRO A 3 24.05 -52.31 12.03
C PRO A 3 23.97 -50.84 11.69
N HIS A 4 25.16 -50.24 11.67
CA HIS A 4 25.48 -48.89 11.31
C HIS A 4 25.35 -48.70 9.77
N MET A 5 24.57 -47.70 9.35
CA MET A 5 24.53 -47.25 7.94
C MET A 5 25.35 -45.97 7.78
N PRO A 6 26.12 -45.84 6.71
CA PRO A 6 26.99 -44.69 6.49
C PRO A 6 26.20 -43.48 5.95
N GLU A 7 26.59 -42.31 6.45
CA GLU A 7 26.15 -40.97 6.09
C GLU A 7 26.62 -40.61 4.68
N GLN A 8 25.70 -40.37 3.76
CA GLN A 8 26.03 -39.87 2.42
C GLN A 8 25.95 -38.34 2.44
N THR A 9 27.09 -37.71 2.36
CA THR A 9 27.28 -36.28 2.15
C THR A 9 26.93 -35.94 0.70
N ILE A 10 25.80 -35.19 0.52
CA ILE A 10 25.47 -34.64 -0.78
C ILE A 10 25.81 -33.15 -0.76
N HIS A 11 26.84 -32.77 -1.51
CA HIS A 11 27.13 -31.40 -1.89
C HIS A 11 26.28 -31.03 -3.11
N PRO A 12 25.51 -29.94 -3.08
CA PRO A 12 25.07 -29.28 -4.32
C PRO A 12 25.99 -28.09 -4.61
N SER A 13 26.82 -28.24 -5.61
CA SER A 13 27.47 -27.12 -6.27
C SER A 13 26.42 -26.32 -7.05
N ILE A 14 26.05 -25.13 -6.56
CA ILE A 14 25.24 -24.20 -7.32
C ILE A 14 26.18 -23.28 -8.10
N GLU A 15 26.30 -23.53 -9.41
CA GLU A 15 26.95 -22.63 -10.35
C GLU A 15 26.19 -21.31 -10.45
N LEU A 16 26.87 -20.26 -10.03
CA LEU A 16 26.48 -18.85 -10.29
C LEU A 16 26.74 -18.53 -11.76
N LEU A 17 25.70 -18.63 -12.60
CA LEU A 17 25.72 -18.12 -13.97
C LEU A 17 25.74 -16.58 -13.97
N SER A 18 26.93 -16.05 -14.10
CA SER A 18 27.24 -14.66 -14.33
C SER A 18 26.61 -14.15 -15.64
N ARG A 19 25.66 -13.22 -15.54
CA ARG A 19 25.11 -12.45 -16.68
C ARG A 19 26.07 -11.33 -17.11
N ARG A 20 27.26 -11.69 -17.55
CA ARG A 20 28.20 -10.76 -18.20
C ARG A 20 28.88 -11.49 -19.36
N ARG A 21 28.42 -11.24 -20.58
CA ARG A 21 29.16 -11.20 -21.84
C ARG A 21 28.23 -11.37 -23.03
N LEU A 22 27.79 -10.25 -23.62
CA LEU A 22 27.55 -10.21 -25.07
C LEU A 22 27.79 -8.79 -25.58
N LEU A 23 29.05 -8.36 -25.58
CA LEU A 23 29.51 -7.29 -26.46
C LEU A 23 30.15 -7.96 -27.67
N ARG A 24 29.38 -8.19 -28.74
CA ARG A 24 29.94 -8.52 -30.05
C ARG A 24 30.43 -7.23 -30.70
N ARG A 25 31.76 -7.14 -30.81
CA ARG A 25 32.42 -6.19 -31.70
C ARG A 25 32.06 -6.55 -33.15
N VAL A 26 31.38 -5.64 -33.83
CA VAL A 26 31.31 -5.63 -35.30
C VAL A 26 32.26 -4.56 -35.77
N MET A 27 33.41 -4.97 -36.26
CA MET A 27 34.28 -4.11 -37.07
C MET A 27 33.73 -4.14 -38.49
N PHE A 28 33.33 -3.00 -39.00
CA PHE A 28 33.14 -2.76 -40.42
C PHE A 28 34.17 -1.70 -40.87
N SER A 29 35.14 -2.19 -41.63
CA SER A 29 35.97 -1.32 -42.48
C SER A 29 35.21 -1.06 -43.76
N ALA A 30 34.94 0.20 -44.06
CA ALA A 30 34.59 0.64 -45.40
C ALA A 30 35.06 2.09 -45.60
N ALA A 31 36.03 2.23 -46.44
CA ALA A 31 36.45 3.50 -47.02
C ALA A 31 35.43 3.93 -48.10
N GLY A 32 34.99 5.16 -48.08
CA GLY A 32 34.11 5.69 -49.14
C GLY A 32 33.65 7.12 -48.84
N LEU A 33 34.15 8.03 -49.57
CA LEU A 33 33.95 9.46 -49.80
C LEU A 33 32.71 10.19 -49.26
N PRO A 34 32.83 11.55 -49.04
CA PRO A 34 31.82 12.34 -48.34
C PRO A 34 30.74 12.86 -49.30
N LEU A 35 29.49 12.65 -49.01
CA LEU A 35 28.38 13.45 -49.48
C LEU A 35 27.86 14.32 -48.34
N LEU A 36 28.02 15.62 -48.49
CA LEU A 36 27.41 16.66 -47.67
C LEU A 36 25.89 16.54 -47.75
N GLY A 37 25.30 15.93 -46.74
CA GLY A 37 23.87 15.98 -46.48
C GLY A 37 23.67 16.30 -45.01
N ALA A 38 23.46 17.58 -44.66
CA ALA A 38 23.10 18.00 -43.33
C ALA A 38 21.66 17.52 -43.01
N SER A 39 21.54 16.26 -42.67
CA SER A 39 20.33 15.75 -42.02
C SER A 39 20.34 16.23 -40.57
N ALA A 40 19.61 17.31 -40.31
CA ALA A 40 19.29 17.73 -38.96
C ALA A 40 18.55 16.57 -38.24
N PHE A 41 19.28 15.75 -37.52
CA PHE A 41 18.70 14.86 -36.52
C PHE A 41 18.07 15.73 -35.41
N LEU A 42 16.84 16.16 -35.62
CA LEU A 42 16.01 16.60 -34.51
C LEU A 42 15.88 15.41 -33.56
N PRO A 43 16.36 15.53 -32.32
CA PRO A 43 16.05 14.47 -31.34
C PRO A 43 14.53 14.46 -31.17
N CYS A 44 13.88 13.47 -31.76
CA CYS A 44 12.50 13.17 -31.43
C CYS A 44 12.48 12.82 -29.95
N ARG A 45 12.29 13.85 -29.12
CA ARG A 45 11.99 13.69 -27.71
C ARG A 45 10.63 13.01 -27.67
N LEU A 46 10.65 11.68 -27.63
CA LEU A 46 9.48 10.89 -27.33
C LEU A 46 9.01 11.37 -25.96
N LEU A 47 8.07 12.31 -25.95
CA LEU A 47 7.28 12.63 -24.77
C LEU A 47 6.51 11.34 -24.44
N ALA A 48 7.13 10.48 -23.65
CA ALA A 48 6.38 9.42 -23.00
C ALA A 48 5.30 10.16 -22.21
N ALA A 49 4.06 10.11 -22.69
CA ALA A 49 2.92 10.49 -21.91
C ALA A 49 3.00 9.61 -20.66
N THR A 50 3.33 10.19 -19.52
CA THR A 50 3.25 9.51 -18.23
C THR A 50 1.77 9.26 -18.03
N GLU A 51 1.33 8.02 -18.27
CA GLU A 51 -0.04 7.61 -17.96
C GLU A 51 -0.29 7.90 -16.48
N GLU A 52 -1.36 8.62 -16.20
CA GLU A 52 -1.73 8.90 -14.82
C GLU A 52 -2.12 7.59 -14.12
N SER A 53 -1.59 7.38 -12.93
CA SER A 53 -2.02 6.28 -12.08
C SER A 53 -3.47 6.49 -11.66
N PRO A 54 -4.31 5.45 -11.68
CA PRO A 54 -5.69 5.59 -11.22
C PRO A 54 -5.72 6.01 -9.75
N GLU A 55 -6.65 6.92 -9.44
CA GLU A 55 -6.90 7.31 -8.05
C GLU A 55 -7.36 6.10 -7.23
N THR A 56 -6.98 6.06 -5.95
CA THR A 56 -7.58 5.13 -5.00
C THR A 56 -9.10 5.31 -5.00
N GLU A 57 -9.84 4.22 -5.07
CA GLU A 57 -11.30 4.24 -5.18
C GLU A 57 -11.95 4.88 -3.95
N ASN A 58 -12.91 5.78 -4.21
CA ASN A 58 -13.76 6.33 -3.15
C ASN A 58 -14.69 5.25 -2.59
N ASN A 59 -15.01 5.37 -1.32
CA ASN A 59 -15.98 4.54 -0.63
C ASN A 59 -16.80 5.36 0.37
N TRP A 60 -17.60 4.69 1.18
CA TRP A 60 -18.51 5.34 2.10
C TRP A 60 -17.79 5.88 3.34
N GLN A 61 -18.25 7.05 3.81
CA GLN A 61 -17.82 7.57 5.11
C GLN A 61 -18.44 6.77 6.26
N GLY A 62 -19.62 6.24 6.04
CA GLY A 62 -20.41 5.63 7.10
C GLY A 62 -20.88 6.63 8.17
N PRO A 63 -21.70 6.18 9.13
CA PRO A 63 -22.30 7.05 10.14
C PRO A 63 -21.36 7.36 11.32
N PHE A 64 -20.23 6.69 11.44
CA PHE A 64 -19.37 6.78 12.63
C PHE A 64 -18.21 7.76 12.50
N TYR A 65 -18.13 8.54 11.41
CA TYR A 65 -17.12 9.59 11.30
C TYR A 65 -17.33 10.68 12.36
N LYS A 66 -16.23 11.13 12.97
CA LYS A 66 -16.24 12.15 14.01
C LYS A 66 -15.13 13.16 13.76
N LEU A 67 -15.48 14.43 13.68
CA LEU A 67 -14.53 15.52 13.56
C LEU A 67 -13.67 15.65 14.83
N GLY A 68 -12.44 16.19 14.68
CA GLY A 68 -11.62 16.55 15.84
C GLY A 68 -10.74 15.42 16.35
N ALA A 69 -10.55 14.33 15.58
CA ALA A 69 -9.61 13.29 15.96
C ALA A 69 -8.21 13.87 16.23
N PRO A 70 -7.51 13.40 17.29
CA PRO A 70 -6.19 13.91 17.65
C PRO A 70 -5.13 13.53 16.61
N VAL A 71 -4.05 14.33 16.53
CA VAL A 71 -2.91 14.00 15.68
C VAL A 71 -2.09 12.91 16.37
N ARG A 72 -2.21 11.69 15.86
CA ARG A 72 -1.47 10.50 16.31
C ARG A 72 -1.46 9.42 15.26
N SER A 73 -0.34 8.74 15.08
CA SER A 73 -0.20 7.58 14.18
C SER A 73 -0.26 6.24 14.94
N VAL A 74 -0.19 6.28 16.26
CA VAL A 74 -0.34 5.13 17.14
C VAL A 74 -1.70 5.21 17.82
N LEU A 75 -2.62 4.35 17.42
CA LEU A 75 -3.96 4.22 17.98
C LEU A 75 -4.03 3.11 19.04
N LEU A 76 -2.96 2.32 19.16
CA LEU A 76 -2.81 1.32 20.20
C LEU A 76 -2.59 1.99 21.55
N GLU A 77 -3.39 1.60 22.54
CA GLU A 77 -3.22 2.00 23.92
C GLU A 77 -2.72 0.80 24.76
N LYS A 78 -2.01 1.09 25.87
CA LYS A 78 -1.48 0.03 26.74
C LYS A 78 -2.62 -0.85 27.27
N GLY A 79 -2.52 -2.15 27.06
CA GLY A 79 -3.55 -3.10 27.49
C GLY A 79 -4.77 -3.19 26.59
N MET A 80 -4.80 -2.47 25.44
CA MET A 80 -5.88 -2.60 24.47
C MET A 80 -6.00 -4.04 23.97
N ALA A 81 -7.21 -4.59 24.01
CA ALA A 81 -7.51 -5.89 23.46
C ALA A 81 -7.53 -5.87 21.93
N GLY A 82 -7.31 -7.03 21.31
CA GLY A 82 -7.30 -7.21 19.87
C GLY A 82 -5.92 -7.57 19.32
N THR A 83 -5.88 -7.91 18.03
CA THR A 83 -4.62 -8.25 17.36
C THR A 83 -3.94 -6.96 16.88
N PRO A 84 -2.73 -6.63 17.33
CA PRO A 84 -1.97 -5.49 16.84
C PRO A 84 -1.81 -5.54 15.33
N LEU A 85 -1.95 -4.39 14.70
CA LEU A 85 -1.81 -4.22 13.24
C LEU A 85 -1.00 -2.98 12.95
N THR A 86 0.03 -3.14 12.13
CA THR A 86 0.76 -2.01 11.54
C THR A 86 0.45 -1.93 10.05
N VAL A 87 -0.06 -0.78 9.60
CA VAL A 87 -0.26 -0.48 8.18
C VAL A 87 0.75 0.56 7.76
N THR A 88 1.54 0.23 6.75
CA THR A 88 2.53 1.14 6.16
C THR A 88 2.24 1.38 4.68
N GLY A 89 2.74 2.46 4.13
CA GLY A 89 2.65 2.74 2.71
C GLY A 89 3.00 4.18 2.41
N HIS A 90 2.63 4.61 1.21
CA HIS A 90 2.85 5.97 0.72
C HIS A 90 1.54 6.62 0.32
N VAL A 91 1.58 7.94 0.22
CA VAL A 91 0.56 8.71 -0.47
C VAL A 91 1.22 9.35 -1.70
N PHE A 92 0.71 9.03 -2.88
CA PHE A 92 1.17 9.55 -4.16
C PHE A 92 0.09 10.45 -4.79
N ASP A 93 0.53 11.33 -5.68
CA ASP A 93 -0.39 11.92 -6.65
C ASP A 93 -0.60 11.00 -7.87
N THR A 94 -1.51 11.38 -8.78
CA THR A 94 -1.81 10.62 -10.00
C THR A 94 -0.63 10.53 -10.97
N HIS A 95 0.41 11.35 -10.80
CA HIS A 95 1.65 11.28 -11.57
C HIS A 95 2.75 10.44 -10.89
N GLY A 96 2.42 9.73 -9.81
CA GLY A 96 3.33 8.88 -9.05
C GLY A 96 4.33 9.66 -8.17
N ARG A 97 4.12 10.94 -7.94
CA ARG A 97 4.98 11.75 -7.06
C ARG A 97 4.55 11.58 -5.61
N PRO A 98 5.48 11.31 -4.68
CA PRO A 98 5.14 11.17 -3.27
C PRO A 98 4.68 12.53 -2.70
N LEU A 99 3.62 12.47 -1.89
CA LEU A 99 3.02 13.66 -1.29
C LEU A 99 3.46 13.80 0.17
N LYS A 100 4.35 14.78 0.41
CA LYS A 100 4.75 15.20 1.76
C LYS A 100 3.59 15.86 2.49
N ALA A 101 3.51 15.60 3.81
CA ALA A 101 2.48 16.17 4.69
C ALA A 101 1.04 15.94 4.19
N ALA A 102 0.80 14.88 3.43
CA ALA A 102 -0.54 14.42 3.15
C ALA A 102 -1.20 13.95 4.45
N LEU A 103 -2.44 14.38 4.67
CA LEU A 103 -3.21 14.03 5.86
C LEU A 103 -3.98 12.73 5.61
N LEU A 104 -3.85 11.80 6.55
CA LEU A 104 -4.72 10.63 6.69
C LEU A 104 -5.52 10.78 7.99
N ASP A 105 -6.84 10.92 7.90
CA ASP A 105 -7.76 10.92 9.03
C ASP A 105 -8.44 9.56 9.10
N VAL A 106 -8.17 8.80 10.16
CA VAL A 106 -8.44 7.36 10.26
C VAL A 106 -9.43 7.09 11.40
N TRP A 107 -10.39 6.20 11.16
CA TRP A 107 -11.27 5.67 12.20
C TRP A 107 -11.69 4.24 11.88
N GLN A 108 -11.96 3.47 12.93
CA GLN A 108 -12.33 2.06 12.82
C GLN A 108 -13.10 1.56 14.04
N ALA A 109 -13.74 0.42 13.89
CA ALA A 109 -14.27 -0.37 15.00
C ALA A 109 -13.14 -1.03 15.79
N ASP A 110 -13.44 -1.45 17.01
CA ASP A 110 -12.53 -2.22 17.85
C ASP A 110 -12.55 -3.74 17.54
N HIS A 111 -11.94 -4.53 18.39
CA HIS A 111 -11.87 -6.00 18.29
C HIS A 111 -13.22 -6.70 18.55
N THR A 112 -14.24 -5.98 18.97
CA THR A 112 -15.62 -6.46 19.15
C THR A 112 -16.57 -5.99 18.05
N GLY A 113 -16.10 -5.12 17.11
CA GLY A 113 -16.92 -4.50 16.08
C GLY A 113 -17.59 -3.21 16.52
N SER A 114 -17.21 -2.65 17.67
CA SER A 114 -17.83 -1.44 18.24
C SER A 114 -17.03 -0.18 17.92
N TYR A 115 -17.72 0.92 17.60
CA TYR A 115 -17.10 2.24 17.43
C TYR A 115 -17.20 3.06 18.72
N ASP A 116 -16.11 3.75 19.09
CA ASP A 116 -16.16 4.77 20.13
C ASP A 116 -16.87 6.01 19.60
N ASN A 117 -18.12 6.20 20.01
CA ASN A 117 -18.96 7.33 19.62
C ASN A 117 -18.86 8.51 20.60
N THR A 118 -18.21 8.36 21.76
CA THR A 118 -18.05 9.37 22.79
C THR A 118 -16.68 10.02 22.78
N GLY A 119 -15.62 9.21 22.72
CA GLY A 119 -14.22 9.64 22.68
C GLY A 119 -13.59 9.57 21.30
N PHE A 120 -12.28 9.30 21.27
CA PHE A 120 -11.48 9.15 20.06
C PHE A 120 -10.67 7.84 20.07
N LEU A 121 -11.15 6.79 20.73
CA LEU A 121 -10.51 5.49 20.67
C LEU A 121 -10.48 4.98 19.22
N LEU A 122 -9.35 4.46 18.78
CA LEU A 122 -9.12 3.98 17.41
C LEU A 122 -9.45 5.01 16.32
N ARG A 123 -9.23 6.29 16.64
CA ARG A 123 -9.34 7.44 15.74
C ARG A 123 -8.07 8.28 15.82
N GLY A 124 -7.59 8.75 14.71
CA GLY A 124 -6.38 9.59 14.68
C GLY A 124 -6.12 10.22 13.33
N LYS A 125 -5.36 11.30 13.36
CA LYS A 125 -4.83 11.98 12.18
C LYS A 125 -3.33 11.79 12.12
N LEU A 126 -2.81 11.41 10.98
CA LEU A 126 -1.38 11.29 10.77
C LEU A 126 -0.99 11.94 9.44
N TYR A 127 0.27 12.34 9.35
CA TYR A 127 0.82 12.98 8.16
C TYR A 127 1.94 12.15 7.57
N THR A 128 2.07 12.19 6.26
CA THR A 128 3.20 11.57 5.56
C THR A 128 4.50 12.35 5.78
N ASP A 129 5.61 11.64 5.71
CA ASP A 129 6.95 12.23 5.74
C ASP A 129 7.37 12.86 4.40
N TYR A 130 8.65 13.20 4.25
CA TYR A 130 9.20 13.85 3.05
C TYR A 130 9.14 12.96 1.81
N GLU A 131 9.18 11.64 1.99
CA GLU A 131 9.06 10.65 0.93
C GLU A 131 7.62 10.16 0.75
N GLY A 132 6.64 10.83 1.34
CA GLY A 132 5.23 10.46 1.26
C GLY A 132 4.87 9.22 2.07
N ARG A 133 5.74 8.73 2.96
CA ARG A 133 5.52 7.51 3.76
C ARG A 133 4.66 7.79 4.98
N TYR A 134 3.87 6.79 5.35
CA TYR A 134 3.14 6.78 6.61
C TYR A 134 3.27 5.44 7.32
N THR A 135 3.05 5.45 8.62
CA THR A 135 2.91 4.27 9.46
C THR A 135 1.76 4.48 10.43
N LEU A 136 0.77 3.63 10.35
CA LEU A 136 -0.36 3.57 11.26
C LEU A 136 -0.21 2.32 12.15
N ARG A 137 -0.19 2.49 13.47
CA ARG A 137 -0.22 1.38 14.42
C ARG A 137 -1.57 1.33 15.12
N THR A 138 -2.30 0.23 14.94
CA THR A 138 -3.66 0.03 15.42
C THR A 138 -3.89 -1.44 15.79
N ILE A 139 -5.12 -1.86 15.92
CA ILE A 139 -5.53 -3.26 15.98
C ILE A 139 -6.28 -3.64 14.71
N LYS A 140 -6.33 -4.92 14.37
CA LYS A 140 -7.25 -5.41 13.36
C LYS A 140 -8.68 -5.27 13.89
N PRO A 141 -9.58 -4.50 13.21
CA PRO A 141 -10.98 -4.40 13.60
C PRO A 141 -11.69 -5.74 13.42
N LEU A 142 -12.82 -5.90 14.09
CA LEU A 142 -13.77 -6.96 13.79
C LEU A 142 -14.83 -6.46 12.81
N TYR A 143 -15.47 -7.37 12.11
CA TYR A 143 -16.70 -7.11 11.37
C TYR A 143 -17.84 -6.76 12.34
N TYR A 144 -18.87 -6.05 11.85
CA TYR A 144 -20.00 -5.64 12.69
C TYR A 144 -21.29 -5.58 11.88
N GLY A 145 -22.41 -5.42 12.56
CA GLY A 145 -23.76 -5.31 11.99
C GLY A 145 -24.71 -6.32 12.61
N GLU A 146 -25.93 -6.33 12.09
CA GLU A 146 -26.98 -7.24 12.50
C GLU A 146 -27.10 -8.42 11.52
N PRO A 147 -27.71 -9.54 11.93
CA PRO A 147 -27.98 -10.64 11.01
C PRO A 147 -28.72 -10.15 9.75
N GLY A 148 -28.08 -10.31 8.58
CA GLY A 148 -28.60 -9.84 7.29
C GLY A 148 -27.97 -8.57 6.76
N ASP A 149 -27.35 -7.75 7.63
CA ASP A 149 -26.66 -6.50 7.28
C ASP A 149 -25.25 -6.42 7.89
N MET A 150 -24.51 -7.51 7.80
CA MET A 150 -23.13 -7.59 8.30
C MET A 150 -22.17 -6.88 7.37
N ARG A 151 -21.35 -6.01 7.93
CA ARG A 151 -20.23 -5.36 7.24
C ARG A 151 -18.90 -6.06 7.56
N PRO A 152 -18.05 -6.31 6.57
CA PRO A 152 -16.70 -6.86 6.81
C PRO A 152 -15.86 -5.94 7.69
N ALA A 153 -14.83 -6.50 8.33
CA ALA A 153 -13.84 -5.70 9.03
C ALA A 153 -13.20 -4.68 8.08
N HIS A 154 -13.15 -3.41 8.48
CA HIS A 154 -12.55 -2.36 7.67
C HIS A 154 -11.99 -1.20 8.50
N ILE A 155 -11.07 -0.48 7.88
CA ILE A 155 -10.51 0.78 8.39
C ILE A 155 -10.95 1.89 7.44
N HIS A 156 -11.63 2.90 7.95
CA HIS A 156 -11.96 4.10 7.20
C HIS A 156 -10.76 5.04 7.13
N VAL A 157 -10.58 5.69 5.98
CA VAL A 157 -9.54 6.69 5.77
C VAL A 157 -10.09 7.84 4.96
N LYS A 158 -9.84 9.08 5.41
CA LYS A 158 -9.88 10.27 4.57
C LYS A 158 -8.46 10.70 4.26
N ALA A 159 -8.10 10.75 2.99
CA ALA A 159 -6.80 11.21 2.53
C ALA A 159 -6.92 12.52 1.78
N SER A 160 -5.99 13.46 2.05
CA SER A 160 -5.95 14.76 1.38
C SER A 160 -4.53 15.36 1.41
N SER A 161 -4.24 16.26 0.48
CA SER A 161 -2.99 17.02 0.45
C SER A 161 -3.26 18.44 -0.06
N GLY A 162 -2.86 19.44 0.73
CA GLY A 162 -3.07 20.84 0.36
C GLY A 162 -4.54 21.16 0.10
N LYS A 163 -4.85 21.62 -1.12
CA LYS A 163 -6.22 21.93 -1.57
C LYS A 163 -6.88 20.79 -2.36
N SER A 164 -6.32 19.58 -2.32
CA SER A 164 -6.89 18.43 -3.02
C SER A 164 -8.32 18.13 -2.57
N ARG A 165 -9.09 17.50 -3.45
CA ARG A 165 -10.34 16.85 -3.05
C ARG A 165 -10.03 15.77 -2.00
N ILE A 166 -10.83 15.69 -0.95
CA ILE A 166 -10.69 14.65 0.06
C ILE A 166 -11.15 13.32 -0.55
N LEU A 167 -10.22 12.35 -0.63
CA LEU A 167 -10.56 10.96 -0.84
C LEU A 167 -11.19 10.42 0.45
N THR A 168 -12.34 9.76 0.35
CA THR A 168 -12.91 8.96 1.44
C THR A 168 -12.94 7.51 1.00
N THR A 169 -12.34 6.60 1.76
CA THR A 169 -12.23 5.19 1.38
C THR A 169 -12.25 4.27 2.60
N GLU A 170 -12.33 2.97 2.35
CA GLU A 170 -12.32 1.91 3.35
C GLU A 170 -11.29 0.84 2.94
N LEU A 171 -10.46 0.39 3.88
CA LEU A 171 -9.52 -0.70 3.66
C LEU A 171 -10.05 -1.97 4.31
N TYR A 172 -10.25 -3.00 3.51
CA TYR A 172 -10.81 -4.29 3.91
C TYR A 172 -9.72 -5.33 4.18
N PHE A 173 -10.07 -6.48 4.70
CA PHE A 173 -9.12 -7.53 5.07
C PHE A 173 -9.38 -8.82 4.31
N LYS A 174 -8.39 -9.31 3.57
CA LYS A 174 -8.46 -10.58 2.85
C LYS A 174 -8.88 -11.72 3.80
N GLY A 175 -9.88 -12.49 3.35
CA GLY A 175 -10.40 -13.62 4.10
C GLY A 175 -11.47 -13.28 5.14
N ASP A 176 -11.94 -12.03 5.21
CA ASP A 176 -13.10 -11.70 6.02
C ASP A 176 -14.36 -12.39 5.45
N PRO A 177 -15.17 -13.06 6.28
CA PRO A 177 -16.30 -13.87 5.81
C PRO A 177 -17.44 -13.04 5.17
N TRP A 178 -17.50 -11.75 5.45
CA TRP A 178 -18.60 -10.86 5.00
C TRP A 178 -18.29 -10.05 3.75
N MET A 179 -17.07 -10.12 3.21
CA MET A 179 -16.66 -9.35 2.03
C MET A 179 -17.57 -9.53 0.82
N HIS A 180 -18.12 -10.72 0.63
CA HIS A 180 -18.95 -11.05 -0.53
C HIS A 180 -20.35 -10.40 -0.49
N ARG A 181 -20.76 -9.82 0.62
CA ARG A 181 -22.07 -9.18 0.82
C ARG A 181 -22.02 -7.66 0.84
N ASP A 182 -20.84 -7.08 0.96
CA ASP A 182 -20.67 -5.63 1.04
C ASP A 182 -20.37 -5.04 -0.33
N ALA A 183 -21.29 -4.20 -0.81
CA ALA A 183 -21.15 -3.53 -2.11
C ALA A 183 -20.01 -2.50 -2.17
N GLY A 184 -19.44 -2.10 -1.04
CA GLY A 184 -18.27 -1.22 -0.96
C GLY A 184 -16.95 -1.93 -1.22
N VAL A 185 -16.88 -3.25 -1.09
CA VAL A 185 -15.64 -4.00 -1.28
C VAL A 185 -15.18 -3.89 -2.73
N ARG A 186 -13.93 -3.44 -2.91
CA ARG A 186 -13.22 -3.40 -4.19
C ARG A 186 -11.91 -4.17 -4.06
N PRO A 187 -11.49 -4.94 -5.07
CA PRO A 187 -10.24 -5.70 -5.02
C PRO A 187 -9.01 -4.84 -4.67
N SER A 188 -8.95 -3.61 -5.17
CA SER A 188 -7.89 -2.63 -4.93
C SER A 188 -7.81 -2.15 -3.47
N LEU A 189 -8.89 -2.27 -2.68
CA LEU A 189 -8.98 -1.82 -1.29
C LEU A 189 -8.77 -2.96 -0.27
N ILE A 190 -8.37 -4.15 -0.72
CA ILE A 190 -8.22 -5.32 0.14
C ILE A 190 -6.77 -5.43 0.63
N LEU A 191 -6.59 -5.26 1.92
CA LEU A 191 -5.33 -5.57 2.61
C LEU A 191 -5.10 -7.08 2.68
N SER A 192 -3.84 -7.49 2.54
CA SER A 192 -3.38 -8.86 2.77
C SER A 192 -2.37 -8.88 3.92
N PRO A 193 -2.82 -8.80 5.18
CA PRO A 193 -1.91 -8.78 6.32
C PRO A 193 -1.14 -10.09 6.43
N ARG A 194 0.14 -9.98 6.80
CA ARG A 194 0.97 -11.11 7.20
C ARG A 194 1.27 -11.03 8.70
N ARG A 195 1.47 -12.19 9.33
CA ARG A 195 1.83 -12.25 10.75
C ARG A 195 3.34 -12.03 10.90
N GLU A 196 3.71 -11.18 11.84
CA GLU A 196 5.06 -10.97 12.32
C GLU A 196 5.12 -11.12 13.86
N SER A 197 6.29 -10.96 14.46
CA SER A 197 6.50 -11.15 15.90
C SER A 197 5.62 -10.24 16.77
N GLU A 198 5.40 -9.00 16.35
CA GLU A 198 4.63 -8.00 17.10
C GLU A 198 3.16 -7.87 16.68
N GLY A 199 2.66 -8.73 15.80
CA GLY A 199 1.29 -8.70 15.33
C GLY A 199 1.15 -8.88 13.83
N LEU A 200 0.19 -8.19 13.24
CA LEU A 200 -0.05 -8.17 11.80
C LEU A 200 0.62 -6.97 11.15
N VAL A 201 1.12 -7.14 9.94
CA VAL A 201 1.64 -6.05 9.09
C VAL A 201 0.96 -6.09 7.74
N ALA A 202 0.58 -4.94 7.22
CA ALA A 202 0.02 -4.76 5.89
C ALA A 202 0.65 -3.56 5.20
N LYS A 203 0.59 -3.55 3.87
CA LYS A 203 0.97 -2.39 3.06
C LYS A 203 -0.23 -1.89 2.27
N PHE A 204 -0.34 -0.56 2.15
CA PHE A 204 -1.29 0.09 1.27
C PHE A 204 -0.76 1.45 0.82
N ASP A 205 -0.74 1.70 -0.49
CA ASP A 205 -0.37 2.98 -1.06
C ASP A 205 -1.64 3.70 -1.54
N PHE A 206 -1.80 4.95 -1.13
CA PHE A 206 -2.89 5.80 -1.59
C PHE A 206 -2.45 6.62 -2.80
N VAL A 207 -3.32 6.73 -3.80
CA VAL A 207 -3.17 7.66 -4.91
C VAL A 207 -4.30 8.68 -4.84
N ILE A 208 -3.97 9.95 -4.70
CA ILE A 208 -4.95 11.04 -4.63
C ILE A 208 -4.65 12.12 -5.66
N LYS A 209 -5.68 12.76 -6.17
CA LYS A 209 -5.48 13.90 -7.07
C LYS A 209 -4.95 15.07 -6.25
N ALA A 210 -3.71 15.48 -6.49
CA ALA A 210 -3.14 16.67 -5.87
C ALA A 210 -3.88 17.93 -6.34
N GLY A 211 -4.08 18.89 -5.44
CA GLY A 211 -4.71 20.18 -5.75
C GLY A 211 -3.70 21.22 -6.16
#